data_99ef48b001eada0c6a5a4ff47a4d9b64
#
_entry.id   99ef48b001eada0c6a5a4ff47a4d9b64
#
_cell.length_a   1.000
_cell.length_b   1.000
_cell.length_c   1.000
_cell.angle_alpha   90.00
_cell.angle_beta   90.00
_cell.angle_gamma   90.00
#
_symmetry.space_group_name_H-M   'P 1'
#
loop_
_entity.id
_entity.type
_entity.pdbx_description
1 polymer ?
#
loop_
_entity_poly.entity_id
_entity_poly.type
_entity_poly.pdbx_seq_one_letter_code
_entity_poly.pdbx_strand_id
1 'polypeptide(L)'
;LETCFDVFCKNGLENTTLLMLSEACGVTNAALVYYFGSKDNIVIESTAHCMAKVEDDFMAKAPMSFADIERFLREMPYLTAKLHGEKYRFMYQVYASPKYREHGKKFFKGVNVRYHQYAALLSGKLGMPVDFIQGMIYIFVRACVRYAMFEDEEYMELQLDANRTSLRLFAIQSNFKEVDL
;
A
#
# COMPACT_ATOMS: atom_id res chain seq x y z
N LEU A 1 -6.31 12.04 14.23
CA LEU A 1 -5.83 10.70 13.86
C LEU A 1 -4.42 10.74 13.27
N GLU A 2 -4.12 11.64 12.34
CA GLU A 2 -2.79 11.73 11.68
C GLU A 2 -1.68 11.97 12.70
N THR A 3 -1.82 12.97 13.57
CA THR A 3 -0.86 13.25 14.63
C THR A 3 -0.62 12.03 15.54
N CYS A 4 -1.68 11.30 15.92
CA CYS A 4 -1.53 10.07 16.70
C CYS A 4 -0.73 9.01 15.94
N PHE A 5 -1.03 8.84 14.66
CA PHE A 5 -0.34 7.87 13.80
C PHE A 5 1.16 8.21 13.65
N ASP A 6 1.50 9.49 13.47
CA ASP A 6 2.89 9.93 13.38
C ASP A 6 3.66 9.67 14.68
N VAL A 7 3.01 9.90 15.85
CA VAL A 7 3.60 9.55 17.16
C VAL A 7 3.85 8.04 17.27
N PHE A 8 2.91 7.22 16.81
CA PHE A 8 3.08 5.77 16.79
C PHE A 8 4.20 5.33 15.83
N CYS A 9 4.29 5.88 14.63
CA CYS A 9 5.35 5.57 13.68
C CYS A 9 6.73 5.88 14.27
N LYS A 10 6.86 7.01 14.96
CA LYS A 10 8.12 7.47 15.55
C LYS A 10 8.57 6.65 16.75
N ASN A 11 7.65 6.28 17.64
CA ASN A 11 7.98 5.67 18.94
C ASN A 11 7.70 4.17 19.02
N GLY A 12 6.95 3.63 18.05
CA GLY A 12 6.45 2.25 18.06
C GLY A 12 5.20 2.08 18.95
N LEU A 13 4.53 0.96 18.76
CA LEU A 13 3.27 0.64 19.45
C LEU A 13 3.42 0.58 20.96
N GLU A 14 4.43 -0.14 21.45
CA GLU A 14 4.62 -0.41 22.88
C GLU A 14 5.07 0.82 23.66
N ASN A 15 5.95 1.63 23.07
CA ASN A 15 6.53 2.81 23.74
C ASN A 15 5.61 4.04 23.71
N THR A 16 4.60 4.07 22.87
CA THR A 16 3.66 5.20 22.79
C THR A 16 2.66 5.15 23.93
N THR A 17 2.56 6.22 24.70
CA THR A 17 1.61 6.38 25.81
C THR A 17 0.45 7.31 25.43
N LEU A 18 -0.67 7.25 26.18
CA LEU A 18 -1.77 8.22 26.03
C LEU A 18 -1.31 9.66 26.32
N LEU A 19 -0.36 9.82 27.24
CA LEU A 19 0.21 11.14 27.54
C LEU A 19 0.92 11.71 26.31
N MET A 20 1.80 10.95 25.66
CA MET A 20 2.50 11.37 24.43
C MET A 20 1.51 11.73 23.31
N LEU A 21 0.45 10.96 23.16
CA LEU A 21 -0.59 11.23 22.15
C LEU A 21 -1.35 12.52 22.47
N SER A 22 -1.74 12.73 23.74
CA SER A 22 -2.49 13.92 24.15
C SER A 22 -1.66 15.19 24.02
N GLU A 23 -0.38 15.15 24.43
CA GLU A 23 0.56 16.26 24.27
C GLU A 23 0.76 16.61 22.80
N ALA A 24 1.00 15.61 21.95
CA ALA A 24 1.18 15.82 20.50
C ALA A 24 -0.07 16.39 19.83
N CYS A 25 -1.27 16.00 20.29
CA CYS A 25 -2.53 16.50 19.76
C CYS A 25 -3.00 17.83 20.38
N GLY A 26 -2.32 18.32 21.42
CA GLY A 26 -2.75 19.52 22.15
C GLY A 26 -4.08 19.37 22.91
N VAL A 27 -4.39 18.16 23.39
CA VAL A 27 -5.63 17.82 24.11
C VAL A 27 -5.32 17.12 25.43
N THR A 28 -6.31 16.92 26.27
CA THR A 28 -6.13 16.15 27.53
C THR A 28 -6.26 14.64 27.29
N ASN A 29 -5.63 13.83 28.15
CA ASN A 29 -5.85 12.37 28.15
C ASN A 29 -7.33 12.01 28.26
N ALA A 30 -8.08 12.73 29.09
CA ALA A 30 -9.51 12.53 29.25
C ALA A 30 -10.28 12.75 27.94
N ALA A 31 -9.92 13.76 27.16
CA ALA A 31 -10.50 14.00 25.84
C ALA A 31 -10.21 12.86 24.87
N LEU A 32 -8.96 12.36 24.82
CA LEU A 32 -8.64 11.20 23.96
C LEU A 32 -9.44 9.97 24.34
N VAL A 33 -9.51 9.66 25.65
CA VAL A 33 -10.30 8.50 26.13
C VAL A 33 -11.80 8.70 25.90
N TYR A 34 -12.30 9.92 26.03
CA TYR A 34 -13.71 10.22 25.73
C TYR A 34 -14.07 9.94 24.25
N TYR A 35 -13.19 10.37 23.29
CA TYR A 35 -13.48 10.20 21.87
C TYR A 35 -13.20 8.79 21.35
N PHE A 36 -12.12 8.15 21.79
CA PHE A 36 -11.66 6.87 21.24
C PHE A 36 -11.88 5.67 22.18
N GLY A 37 -12.19 5.90 23.44
CA GLY A 37 -12.38 4.86 24.46
C GLY A 37 -11.08 4.24 24.96
N SER A 38 -10.13 3.94 24.09
CA SER A 38 -8.88 3.26 24.45
C SER A 38 -7.72 3.60 23.50
N LYS A 39 -6.47 3.36 23.96
CA LYS A 39 -5.29 3.42 23.10
C LYS A 39 -5.40 2.47 21.89
N ASP A 40 -6.00 1.30 22.10
CA ASP A 40 -6.19 0.32 21.02
C ASP A 40 -7.07 0.85 19.90
N ASN A 41 -8.17 1.52 20.24
CA ASN A 41 -9.02 2.14 19.23
C ASN A 41 -8.30 3.27 18.50
N ILE A 42 -7.46 4.06 19.18
CA ILE A 42 -6.64 5.08 18.53
C ILE A 42 -5.69 4.43 17.54
N VAL A 43 -5.04 3.32 17.91
CA VAL A 43 -4.16 2.55 17.00
C VAL A 43 -4.93 2.08 15.77
N ILE A 44 -6.09 1.45 15.95
CA ILE A 44 -6.90 0.89 14.86
C ILE A 44 -7.37 2.00 13.92
N GLU A 45 -7.98 3.04 14.47
CA GLU A 45 -8.59 4.10 13.67
C GLU A 45 -7.53 4.98 12.96
N SER A 46 -6.44 5.32 13.67
CA SER A 46 -5.36 6.12 13.06
C SER A 46 -4.62 5.34 11.98
N THR A 47 -4.35 4.06 12.20
CA THR A 47 -3.71 3.20 11.18
C THR A 47 -4.60 3.07 9.95
N ALA A 48 -5.87 2.75 10.12
CA ALA A 48 -6.80 2.60 9.00
C ALA A 48 -6.96 3.91 8.21
N HIS A 49 -7.13 5.05 8.92
CA HIS A 49 -7.27 6.37 8.31
C HIS A 49 -6.03 6.79 7.50
N CYS A 50 -4.85 6.68 8.11
CA CYS A 50 -3.62 7.13 7.47
C CYS A 50 -3.19 6.20 6.32
N MET A 51 -3.39 4.89 6.47
CA MET A 51 -3.09 3.95 5.39
C MET A 51 -4.07 4.05 4.22
N ALA A 52 -5.34 4.40 4.46
CA ALA A 52 -6.26 4.72 3.37
C ALA A 52 -5.76 5.91 2.53
N LYS A 53 -5.20 6.95 3.17
CA LYS A 53 -4.59 8.09 2.46
C LYS A 53 -3.33 7.69 1.68
N VAL A 54 -2.50 6.79 2.24
CA VAL A 54 -1.33 6.24 1.52
C VAL A 54 -1.78 5.48 0.26
N GLU A 55 -2.83 4.67 0.37
CA GLU A 55 -3.40 3.96 -0.77
C GLU A 55 -4.02 4.92 -1.80
N ASP A 56 -4.69 5.99 -1.36
CA ASP A 56 -5.22 7.03 -2.26
C ASP A 56 -4.10 7.73 -3.03
N ASP A 57 -3.00 8.10 -2.35
CA ASP A 57 -1.83 8.71 -2.97
C ASP A 57 -1.16 7.77 -3.98
N PHE A 58 -1.05 6.48 -3.66
CA PHE A 58 -0.53 5.46 -4.56
C PHE A 58 -1.43 5.30 -5.80
N MET A 59 -2.73 5.17 -5.62
CA MET A 59 -3.70 5.00 -6.71
C MET A 59 -3.78 6.23 -7.61
N ALA A 60 -3.63 7.43 -7.06
CA ALA A 60 -3.61 8.68 -7.85
C ALA A 60 -2.42 8.75 -8.82
N LYS A 61 -1.33 8.02 -8.54
CA LYS A 61 -0.13 7.94 -9.38
C LYS A 61 -0.12 6.72 -10.30
N ALA A 62 -1.10 5.82 -10.17
CA ALA A 62 -1.16 4.57 -10.92
C ALA A 62 -1.26 4.84 -12.44
N PRO A 63 -0.48 4.11 -13.29
CA PRO A 63 -0.40 4.38 -14.71
C PRO A 63 -1.70 4.02 -15.43
N MET A 64 -2.10 4.85 -16.38
CA MET A 64 -3.31 4.67 -17.18
C MET A 64 -3.01 4.33 -18.65
N SER A 65 -1.74 4.18 -19.02
CA SER A 65 -1.28 3.83 -20.35
C SER A 65 -0.01 2.98 -20.29
N PHE A 66 0.29 2.24 -21.36
CA PHE A 66 1.55 1.50 -21.47
C PHE A 66 2.79 2.40 -21.40
N ALA A 67 2.72 3.59 -21.96
CA ALA A 67 3.85 4.52 -21.97
C ALA A 67 4.29 4.95 -20.56
N ASP A 68 3.33 4.99 -19.61
CA ASP A 68 3.60 5.40 -18.23
C ASP A 68 4.07 4.25 -17.33
N ILE A 69 3.80 2.99 -17.73
CA ILE A 69 4.09 1.82 -16.89
C ILE A 69 5.59 1.69 -16.59
N GLU A 70 6.46 1.82 -17.57
CA GLU A 70 7.91 1.68 -17.38
C GLU A 70 8.47 2.70 -16.38
N ARG A 71 8.04 3.96 -16.50
CA ARG A 71 8.42 5.01 -15.56
C ARG A 71 7.88 4.72 -14.16
N PHE A 72 6.62 4.34 -14.07
CA PHE A 72 5.97 4.00 -12.81
C PHE A 72 6.67 2.84 -12.08
N LEU A 73 6.98 1.75 -12.79
CA LEU A 73 7.70 0.61 -12.23
C LEU A 73 9.11 1.00 -11.71
N ARG A 74 9.77 1.94 -12.36
CA ARG A 74 11.11 2.38 -11.95
C ARG A 74 11.10 3.34 -10.76
N GLU A 75 10.14 4.27 -10.72
CA GLU A 75 10.19 5.39 -9.77
C GLU A 75 9.39 5.13 -8.48
N MET A 76 8.26 4.41 -8.58
CA MET A 76 7.35 4.25 -7.46
C MET A 76 7.90 3.47 -6.26
N PRO A 77 8.74 2.43 -6.41
CA PRO A 77 9.30 1.77 -5.23
C PRO A 77 10.10 2.72 -4.34
N TYR A 78 10.98 3.52 -4.93
CA TYR A 78 11.79 4.51 -4.20
C TYR A 78 10.94 5.64 -3.61
N LEU A 79 9.96 6.13 -4.39
CA LEU A 79 9.03 7.16 -3.91
C LEU A 79 8.18 6.65 -2.75
N THR A 80 7.67 5.42 -2.84
CA THR A 80 6.90 4.77 -1.77
C THR A 80 7.73 4.62 -0.50
N ALA A 81 8.97 4.16 -0.61
CA ALA A 81 9.86 4.02 0.53
C ALA A 81 10.17 5.38 1.18
N LYS A 82 10.48 6.40 0.36
CA LYS A 82 10.80 7.74 0.83
C LYS A 82 9.63 8.43 1.54
N LEU A 83 8.42 8.32 1.00
CA LEU A 83 7.25 9.05 1.50
C LEU A 83 6.48 8.27 2.58
N HIS A 84 6.51 6.95 2.52
CA HIS A 84 5.58 6.11 3.29
C HIS A 84 6.26 4.92 4.01
N GLY A 85 7.58 4.77 3.95
CA GLY A 85 8.28 3.62 4.52
C GLY A 85 7.99 3.40 6.00
N GLU A 86 8.04 4.46 6.83
CA GLU A 86 7.71 4.37 8.26
C GLU A 86 6.25 3.96 8.50
N LYS A 87 5.34 4.47 7.68
CA LYS A 87 3.90 4.15 7.77
C LYS A 87 3.63 2.69 7.47
N TYR A 88 4.28 2.12 6.44
CA TYR A 88 4.19 0.70 6.13
C TYR A 88 4.79 -0.17 7.25
N ARG A 89 5.96 0.18 7.79
CA ARG A 89 6.57 -0.54 8.91
C ARG A 89 5.63 -0.61 10.11
N PHE A 90 5.05 0.52 10.50
CA PHE A 90 4.11 0.57 11.62
C PHE A 90 2.83 -0.21 11.32
N MET A 91 2.21 -0.02 10.15
CA MET A 91 1.00 -0.76 9.75
C MET A 91 1.21 -2.28 9.82
N TYR A 92 2.33 -2.78 9.29
CA TYR A 92 2.61 -4.22 9.33
C TYR A 92 2.85 -4.72 10.77
N GLN A 93 3.53 -3.95 11.61
CA GLN A 93 3.67 -4.26 13.03
C GLN A 93 2.29 -4.42 13.70
N VAL A 94 1.37 -3.49 13.45
CA VAL A 94 0.00 -3.53 14.00
C VAL A 94 -0.78 -4.72 13.42
N TYR A 95 -0.94 -4.79 12.11
CA TYR A 95 -1.85 -5.75 11.48
C TYR A 95 -1.34 -7.20 11.46
N ALA A 96 -0.03 -7.43 11.61
CA ALA A 96 0.52 -8.78 11.78
C ALA A 96 0.33 -9.31 13.22
N SER A 97 0.11 -8.43 14.20
CA SER A 97 -0.09 -8.86 15.58
C SER A 97 -1.43 -9.60 15.75
N PRO A 98 -1.50 -10.64 16.61
CA PRO A 98 -2.74 -11.38 16.85
C PRO A 98 -3.90 -10.48 17.29
N LYS A 99 -3.60 -9.45 18.07
CA LYS A 99 -4.58 -8.51 18.65
C LYS A 99 -5.35 -7.72 17.60
N TYR A 100 -4.69 -7.30 16.51
CA TYR A 100 -5.27 -6.42 15.49
C TYR A 100 -5.47 -7.10 14.13
N ARG A 101 -5.20 -8.41 14.03
CA ARG A 101 -5.23 -9.17 12.77
C ARG A 101 -6.55 -9.04 12.00
N GLU A 102 -7.68 -9.04 12.69
CA GLU A 102 -8.98 -8.94 12.03
C GLU A 102 -9.21 -7.56 11.39
N HIS A 103 -8.67 -6.49 12.00
CA HIS A 103 -8.67 -5.16 11.40
C HIS A 103 -7.77 -5.11 10.16
N GLY A 104 -6.61 -5.76 10.22
CA GLY A 104 -5.73 -5.91 9.06
C GLY A 104 -6.40 -6.67 7.90
N LYS A 105 -7.07 -7.80 8.18
CA LYS A 105 -7.84 -8.53 7.16
C LYS A 105 -8.91 -7.66 6.49
N LYS A 106 -9.67 -6.89 7.29
CA LYS A 106 -10.68 -5.97 6.79
C LYS A 106 -10.07 -4.89 5.90
N PHE A 107 -8.96 -4.29 6.34
CA PHE A 107 -8.24 -3.28 5.56
C PHE A 107 -7.79 -3.84 4.20
N PHE A 108 -7.05 -4.95 4.18
CA PHE A 108 -6.55 -5.55 2.94
C PHE A 108 -7.67 -6.06 2.03
N LYS A 109 -8.81 -6.50 2.57
CA LYS A 109 -9.99 -6.80 1.75
C LYS A 109 -10.48 -5.56 0.98
N GLY A 110 -10.50 -4.40 1.63
CA GLY A 110 -10.84 -3.13 0.97
C GLY A 110 -9.84 -2.74 -0.12
N VAL A 111 -8.54 -2.87 0.17
CA VAL A 111 -7.46 -2.63 -0.81
C VAL A 111 -7.60 -3.55 -2.03
N ASN A 112 -7.88 -4.84 -1.82
CA ASN A 112 -8.07 -5.81 -2.91
C ASN A 112 -9.24 -5.43 -3.84
N VAL A 113 -10.33 -4.93 -3.29
CA VAL A 113 -11.47 -4.43 -4.10
C VAL A 113 -11.04 -3.26 -4.99
N ARG A 114 -10.28 -2.31 -4.46
CA ARG A 114 -9.76 -1.16 -5.22
C ARG A 114 -8.82 -1.59 -6.34
N TYR A 115 -7.91 -2.53 -6.07
CA TYR A 115 -7.00 -3.07 -7.09
C TYR A 115 -7.75 -3.83 -8.18
N HIS A 116 -8.78 -4.58 -7.83
CA HIS A 116 -9.64 -5.23 -8.82
C HIS A 116 -10.36 -4.21 -9.72
N GLN A 117 -10.94 -3.16 -9.15
CA GLN A 117 -11.60 -2.08 -9.91
C GLN A 117 -10.62 -1.39 -10.86
N TYR A 118 -9.41 -1.11 -10.42
CA TYR A 118 -8.36 -0.53 -11.26
C TYR A 118 -7.92 -1.52 -12.37
N ALA A 119 -7.74 -2.79 -12.04
CA ALA A 119 -7.40 -3.83 -13.02
C ALA A 119 -8.50 -3.97 -14.09
N ALA A 120 -9.78 -3.92 -13.70
CA ALA A 120 -10.90 -3.94 -14.64
C ALA A 120 -10.90 -2.72 -15.59
N LEU A 121 -10.59 -1.54 -15.06
CA LEU A 121 -10.46 -0.32 -15.86
C LEU A 121 -9.32 -0.43 -16.89
N LEU A 122 -8.16 -0.93 -16.47
CA LEU A 122 -7.00 -1.15 -17.35
C LEU A 122 -7.26 -2.26 -18.37
N SER A 123 -7.96 -3.32 -18.00
CA SER A 123 -8.33 -4.42 -18.90
C SER A 123 -9.07 -3.90 -20.14
N GLY A 124 -10.04 -3.01 -19.94
CA GLY A 124 -10.77 -2.38 -21.06
C GLY A 124 -9.90 -1.50 -21.97
N LYS A 125 -8.79 -0.96 -21.45
CA LYS A 125 -7.87 -0.11 -22.23
C LYS A 125 -6.75 -0.88 -22.92
N LEU A 126 -6.24 -1.91 -22.27
CA LEU A 126 -5.03 -2.62 -22.69
C LEU A 126 -5.32 -3.96 -23.36
N GLY A 127 -6.57 -4.42 -23.37
CA GLY A 127 -6.95 -5.74 -23.89
C GLY A 127 -6.42 -6.93 -23.10
N MET A 128 -5.94 -6.71 -21.87
CA MET A 128 -5.39 -7.75 -21.00
C MET A 128 -6.46 -8.31 -20.05
N PRO A 129 -6.42 -9.62 -19.69
CA PRO A 129 -7.34 -10.16 -18.69
C PRO A 129 -7.22 -9.46 -17.33
N VAL A 130 -8.36 -9.24 -16.65
CA VAL A 130 -8.40 -8.56 -15.33
C VAL A 130 -7.51 -9.26 -14.32
N ASP A 131 -7.59 -10.60 -14.22
CA ASP A 131 -6.83 -11.38 -13.25
C ASP A 131 -5.31 -11.30 -13.50
N PHE A 132 -4.90 -11.21 -14.78
CA PHE A 132 -3.50 -11.00 -15.14
C PHE A 132 -3.00 -9.64 -14.63
N ILE A 133 -3.73 -8.56 -14.93
CA ILE A 133 -3.38 -7.20 -14.46
C ILE A 133 -3.37 -7.15 -12.93
N GLN A 134 -4.36 -7.75 -12.27
CA GLN A 134 -4.43 -7.78 -10.81
C GLN A 134 -3.24 -8.53 -10.20
N GLY A 135 -2.83 -9.65 -10.79
CA GLY A 135 -1.62 -10.37 -10.40
C GLY A 135 -0.35 -9.50 -10.51
N MET A 136 -0.22 -8.76 -11.60
CA MET A 136 0.89 -7.82 -11.82
C MET A 136 0.91 -6.70 -10.76
N ILE A 137 -0.26 -6.15 -10.41
CA ILE A 137 -0.41 -5.15 -9.34
C ILE A 137 0.10 -5.72 -8.01
N TYR A 138 -0.28 -6.95 -7.64
CA TYR A 138 0.18 -7.56 -6.39
C TYR A 138 1.69 -7.80 -6.34
N ILE A 139 2.29 -8.26 -7.44
CA ILE A 139 3.74 -8.42 -7.54
C ILE A 139 4.43 -7.07 -7.33
N PHE A 140 3.96 -6.04 -8.02
CA PHE A 140 4.51 -4.70 -7.95
C PHE A 140 4.38 -4.08 -6.54
N VAL A 141 3.17 -4.11 -5.96
CA VAL A 141 2.93 -3.57 -4.61
C VAL A 141 3.77 -4.31 -3.57
N ARG A 142 3.92 -5.63 -3.69
CA ARG A 142 4.81 -6.41 -2.82
C ARG A 142 6.25 -5.94 -2.92
N ALA A 143 6.75 -5.67 -4.12
CA ALA A 143 8.10 -5.14 -4.34
C ALA A 143 8.29 -3.79 -3.65
N CYS A 144 7.36 -2.83 -3.87
CA CYS A 144 7.39 -1.51 -3.27
C CYS A 144 7.37 -1.57 -1.73
N VAL A 145 6.45 -2.35 -1.17
CA VAL A 145 6.27 -2.46 0.29
C VAL A 145 7.48 -3.14 0.93
N ARG A 146 8.00 -4.22 0.34
CA ARG A 146 9.18 -4.89 0.87
C ARG A 146 10.40 -3.98 0.84
N TYR A 147 10.60 -3.24 -0.24
CA TYR A 147 11.66 -2.25 -0.32
C TYR A 147 11.47 -1.14 0.73
N ALA A 148 10.25 -0.64 0.90
CA ALA A 148 9.93 0.36 1.93
C ALA A 148 10.19 -0.12 3.37
N MET A 149 10.06 -1.43 3.63
CA MET A 149 10.30 -2.01 4.96
C MET A 149 11.76 -2.39 5.23
N PHE A 150 12.48 -2.91 4.24
CA PHE A 150 13.76 -3.59 4.44
C PHE A 150 14.90 -3.05 3.57
N GLU A 151 14.61 -2.14 2.64
CA GLU A 151 15.56 -1.62 1.64
C GLU A 151 16.22 -2.75 0.80
N ASP A 152 15.49 -3.85 0.61
CA ASP A 152 15.91 -5.04 -0.14
C ASP A 152 15.78 -4.78 -1.64
N GLU A 153 16.79 -4.14 -2.21
CA GLU A 153 16.82 -3.71 -3.60
C GLU A 153 16.92 -4.89 -4.57
N GLU A 154 17.67 -5.93 -4.23
CA GLU A 154 17.80 -7.14 -5.04
C GLU A 154 16.45 -7.83 -5.23
N TYR A 155 15.71 -8.02 -4.14
CA TYR A 155 14.36 -8.60 -4.22
C TYR A 155 13.40 -7.70 -5.02
N MET A 156 13.48 -6.39 -4.81
CA MET A 156 12.65 -5.44 -5.53
C MET A 156 12.89 -5.54 -7.04
N GLU A 157 14.14 -5.45 -7.48
CA GLU A 157 14.47 -5.51 -8.91
C GLU A 157 14.07 -6.85 -9.54
N LEU A 158 14.24 -7.97 -8.83
CA LEU A 158 13.77 -9.28 -9.31
C LEU A 158 12.25 -9.31 -9.57
N GLN A 159 11.46 -8.72 -8.67
CA GLN A 159 10.00 -8.64 -8.86
C GLN A 159 9.61 -7.68 -10.00
N LEU A 160 10.32 -6.56 -10.15
CA LEU A 160 10.09 -5.63 -11.24
C LEU A 160 10.46 -6.23 -12.61
N ASP A 161 11.52 -7.00 -12.68
CA ASP A 161 11.90 -7.72 -13.89
C ASP A 161 10.89 -8.82 -14.26
N ALA A 162 10.32 -9.50 -13.28
CA ALA A 162 9.21 -10.43 -13.52
C ALA A 162 7.99 -9.71 -14.10
N ASN A 163 7.65 -8.52 -13.59
CA ASN A 163 6.60 -7.68 -14.15
C ASN A 163 6.90 -7.26 -15.59
N ARG A 164 8.09 -6.72 -15.86
CA ARG A 164 8.51 -6.29 -17.21
C ARG A 164 8.47 -7.45 -18.21
N THR A 165 8.97 -8.62 -17.81
CA THR A 165 8.98 -9.83 -18.64
C THR A 165 7.56 -10.29 -18.96
N SER A 166 6.67 -10.33 -17.97
CA SER A 166 5.27 -10.73 -18.17
C SER A 166 4.53 -9.79 -19.13
N LEU A 167 4.74 -8.48 -19.00
CA LEU A 167 4.15 -7.49 -19.92
C LEU A 167 4.66 -7.66 -21.36
N ARG A 168 5.97 -7.90 -21.54
CA ARG A 168 6.57 -8.14 -22.87
C ARG A 168 6.03 -9.40 -23.52
N LEU A 169 5.93 -10.51 -22.77
CA LEU A 169 5.38 -11.77 -23.29
C LEU A 169 3.93 -11.61 -23.70
N PHE A 170 3.13 -10.88 -22.93
CA PHE A 170 1.75 -10.61 -23.31
C PHE A 170 1.64 -9.77 -24.59
N ALA A 171 2.47 -8.72 -24.73
CA ALA A 171 2.49 -7.88 -25.93
C ALA A 171 2.86 -8.68 -27.19
N ILE A 172 3.82 -9.60 -27.09
CA ILE A 172 4.20 -10.49 -28.19
C ILE A 172 3.03 -11.41 -28.59
N GLN A 173 2.38 -12.05 -27.60
CA GLN A 173 1.24 -12.95 -27.87
C GLN A 173 0.03 -12.23 -28.49
N SER A 174 -0.21 -10.96 -28.11
CA SER A 174 -1.29 -10.15 -28.67
C SER A 174 -1.03 -9.81 -30.15
N ASN A 175 0.21 -9.50 -30.51
CA ASN A 175 0.59 -9.23 -31.90
C ASN A 175 0.51 -10.48 -32.80
N PHE A 176 0.74 -11.69 -32.28
CA PHE A 176 0.57 -12.95 -33.03
C PHE A 176 -0.90 -13.25 -33.34
N LYS A 177 -1.85 -12.83 -32.49
CA LYS A 177 -3.29 -13.04 -32.74
C LYS A 177 -3.87 -12.11 -33.81
N GLU A 178 -3.26 -10.97 -34.08
CA GLU A 178 -3.65 -10.06 -35.16
C GLU A 178 -3.15 -10.52 -36.56
N VAL A 179 -2.20 -11.44 -36.61
CA VAL A 179 -1.61 -11.96 -37.86
C VAL A 179 -2.34 -13.21 -38.37
N ASP A 180 -3.10 -13.90 -37.52
CA ASP A 180 -3.83 -15.15 -37.85
C ASP A 180 -5.32 -14.91 -38.17
N LEU A 181 -5.77 -13.67 -38.41
CA LEU A 181 -7.10 -13.29 -38.89
C LEU A 181 -7.04 -12.59 -40.25
#